data_60eebb89846e8c8fcaed4859549712cb
#
_entry.id   60eebb89846e8c8fcaed4859549712cb
#
_cell.length_a   1.000
_cell.length_b   1.000
_cell.length_c   1.000
_cell.angle_alpha   90.00
_cell.angle_beta   90.00
_cell.angle_gamma   90.00
#
_symmetry.space_group_name_H-M   'P 1'
#
loop_
_entity.id
_entity.type
_entity.pdbx_description
1 polymer ?
#
loop_
_entity_poly.entity_id
_entity_poly.type
_entity_poly.pdbx_seq_one_letter_code
_entity_poly.pdbx_strand_id
1 'polypeptide(L)'
;MEIAYQVGQVVIRGSLDLQQQWQDQLAQFRASRDAGFDTYCWAHHYLIDPFQHFQPFPVLARLAAEPGNMKLATSVLLLPLLNPVDVAEQVATLDHICEGRLILGLGLGYRPEECEAFGTQMSERGARHSEALELMQKLWTEDEVNHHGRFYHVTGAHPTARPYQKPYPKLWLAAM
;
A
#
# COMPACT_ATOMS: atom_id res chain seq x y z
N MET A 1 1.64 21.16 12.10
CA MET A 1 2.20 19.80 12.37
C MET A 1 1.17 18.81 11.87
N GLU A 2 1.54 17.87 11.01
CA GLU A 2 0.62 16.79 10.59
C GLU A 2 0.75 15.63 11.57
N ILE A 3 -0.38 15.05 11.99
CA ILE A 3 -0.45 13.94 12.94
C ILE A 3 -1.06 12.74 12.23
N ALA A 4 -0.34 11.61 12.22
CA ALA A 4 -0.81 10.37 11.64
C ALA A 4 -1.24 9.38 12.72
N TYR A 5 -2.34 8.66 12.48
CA TYR A 5 -2.76 7.52 13.27
C TYR A 5 -2.33 6.23 12.56
N GLN A 6 -1.52 5.42 13.22
CA GLN A 6 -1.15 4.09 12.74
C GLN A 6 -2.07 3.05 13.38
N VAL A 7 -2.75 2.25 12.57
CA VAL A 7 -3.51 1.11 13.08
C VAL A 7 -2.55 0.12 13.75
N GLY A 8 -2.69 -0.01 15.05
CA GLY A 8 -1.84 -0.86 15.87
C GLY A 8 -2.56 -2.08 16.43
N GLN A 9 -3.78 -2.37 15.96
CA GLN A 9 -4.56 -3.46 16.51
C GLN A 9 -4.03 -4.82 16.02
N VAL A 10 -3.33 -5.47 16.93
CA VAL A 10 -2.91 -6.86 16.78
C VAL A 10 -4.05 -7.75 17.31
N VAL A 11 -4.75 -8.43 16.40
CA VAL A 11 -5.82 -9.36 16.76
C VAL A 11 -5.31 -10.79 16.57
N ILE A 12 -5.32 -11.57 17.64
CA ILE A 12 -4.90 -12.97 17.59
C ILE A 12 -6.04 -13.78 16.96
N ARG A 13 -5.70 -14.72 16.07
CA ARG A 13 -6.65 -15.61 15.42
C ARG A 13 -7.52 -16.32 16.43
N GLY A 14 -8.86 -16.25 16.23
CA GLY A 14 -9.85 -16.84 17.12
C GLY A 14 -10.17 -16.06 18.39
N SER A 15 -9.50 -14.94 18.67
CA SER A 15 -9.83 -14.06 19.80
C SER A 15 -10.97 -13.09 19.49
N LEU A 16 -11.21 -12.83 18.21
CA LEU A 16 -12.26 -11.96 17.73
C LEU A 16 -12.75 -12.46 16.36
N ASP A 17 -14.04 -12.39 16.10
CA ASP A 17 -14.58 -12.63 14.78
C ASP A 17 -14.08 -11.58 13.77
N LEU A 18 -13.78 -12.00 12.54
CA LEU A 18 -13.26 -11.13 11.49
C LEU A 18 -14.23 -9.98 11.15
N GLN A 19 -15.53 -10.25 11.16
CA GLN A 19 -16.53 -9.21 10.91
C GLN A 19 -16.55 -8.18 12.05
N GLN A 20 -16.45 -8.61 13.30
CA GLN A 20 -16.35 -7.70 14.44
C GLN A 20 -15.04 -6.90 14.40
N GLN A 21 -13.92 -7.55 14.09
CA GLN A 21 -12.65 -6.85 13.89
C GLN A 21 -12.76 -5.73 12.85
N TRP A 22 -13.43 -6.01 11.73
CA TRP A 22 -13.66 -5.01 10.69
C TRP A 22 -14.49 -3.83 11.20
N GLN A 23 -15.57 -4.07 11.93
CA GLN A 23 -16.41 -3.02 12.50
C GLN A 23 -15.63 -2.16 13.52
N ASP A 24 -14.80 -2.79 14.35
CA ASP A 24 -13.97 -2.10 15.33
C ASP A 24 -12.93 -1.20 14.63
N GLN A 25 -12.29 -1.69 13.55
CA GLN A 25 -11.33 -0.91 12.77
C GLN A 25 -11.99 0.25 12.04
N LEU A 26 -13.19 0.07 11.53
CA LEU A 26 -13.98 1.16 10.94
C LEU A 26 -14.38 2.22 11.98
N ALA A 27 -14.74 1.77 13.19
CA ALA A 27 -15.04 2.68 14.30
C ALA A 27 -13.78 3.47 14.73
N GLN A 28 -12.60 2.83 14.78
CA GLN A 28 -11.32 3.49 15.05
C GLN A 28 -10.98 4.54 13.98
N PHE A 29 -11.20 4.22 12.70
CA PHE A 29 -11.03 5.18 11.62
C PHE A 29 -11.89 6.43 11.84
N ARG A 30 -13.17 6.25 12.11
CA ARG A 30 -14.11 7.35 12.37
C ARG A 30 -13.70 8.17 13.58
N ALA A 31 -13.34 7.51 14.67
CA ALA A 31 -12.87 8.17 15.89
C ALA A 31 -11.59 9.00 15.66
N SER A 32 -10.61 8.45 14.91
CA SER A 32 -9.38 9.19 14.59
C SER A 32 -9.65 10.40 13.69
N ARG A 33 -10.53 10.27 12.71
CA ARG A 33 -10.99 11.38 11.89
C ARG A 33 -11.64 12.48 12.74
N ASP A 34 -12.57 12.10 13.60
CA ASP A 34 -13.34 13.04 14.44
C ASP A 34 -12.46 13.69 15.51
N ALA A 35 -11.37 13.04 15.91
CA ALA A 35 -10.32 13.58 16.77
C ALA A 35 -9.35 14.52 16.04
N GLY A 36 -9.45 14.68 14.72
CA GLY A 36 -8.66 15.60 13.92
C GLY A 36 -7.29 15.11 13.50
N PHE A 37 -7.09 13.80 13.40
CA PHE A 37 -5.87 13.25 12.77
C PHE A 37 -5.84 13.56 11.27
N ASP A 38 -4.67 13.90 10.74
CA ASP A 38 -4.48 14.28 9.33
C ASP A 38 -4.38 13.07 8.41
N THR A 39 -3.84 11.95 8.91
CA THR A 39 -3.56 10.76 8.10
C THR A 39 -3.88 9.49 8.89
N TYR A 40 -4.53 8.54 8.21
CA TYR A 40 -4.77 7.19 8.70
C TYR A 40 -3.87 6.20 7.96
N CYS A 41 -3.05 5.47 8.71
CA CYS A 41 -2.03 4.58 8.19
C CYS A 41 -2.42 3.11 8.36
N TRP A 42 -2.28 2.31 7.30
CA TRP A 42 -2.58 0.89 7.30
C TRP A 42 -1.34 0.08 6.96
N ALA A 43 -1.00 -0.91 7.81
CA ALA A 43 0.12 -1.81 7.58
C ALA A 43 -0.18 -2.85 6.49
N HIS A 44 0.85 -3.55 6.05
CA HIS A 44 0.76 -4.63 5.08
C HIS A 44 1.60 -5.82 5.54
N HIS A 45 0.96 -6.95 5.72
CA HIS A 45 1.60 -8.23 5.99
C HIS A 45 0.82 -9.38 5.37
N TYR A 46 1.53 -10.48 5.13
CA TYR A 46 0.97 -11.74 4.72
C TYR A 46 1.36 -12.84 5.72
N LEU A 47 0.48 -13.83 5.89
CA LEU A 47 0.77 -15.05 6.64
C LEU A 47 1.40 -14.81 8.03
N ILE A 48 0.92 -13.79 8.75
CA ILE A 48 1.49 -13.36 10.03
C ILE A 48 0.92 -14.12 11.23
N ASP A 49 0.71 -15.44 11.11
CA ASP A 49 0.24 -16.24 12.23
C ASP A 49 0.98 -15.88 13.54
N PRO A 50 0.30 -15.73 14.67
CA PRO A 50 -1.14 -15.98 14.92
C PRO A 50 -2.07 -14.77 14.69
N PHE A 51 -1.65 -13.74 13.99
CA PHE A 51 -2.42 -12.50 13.87
C PHE A 51 -3.37 -12.51 12.68
N GLN A 52 -4.52 -11.85 12.84
CA GLN A 52 -5.48 -11.55 11.78
C GLN A 52 -5.17 -10.18 11.19
N HIS A 53 -5.13 -10.08 9.86
CA HIS A 53 -4.79 -8.84 9.18
C HIS A 53 -5.56 -8.70 7.86
N PHE A 54 -6.11 -7.50 7.61
CA PHE A 54 -6.76 -7.16 6.33
C PHE A 54 -5.77 -6.46 5.39
N GLN A 55 -5.90 -6.73 4.11
CA GLN A 55 -5.00 -6.19 3.09
C GLN A 55 -5.28 -4.69 2.81
N PRO A 56 -4.22 -3.87 2.58
CA PRO A 56 -4.34 -2.41 2.57
C PRO A 56 -5.25 -1.87 1.47
N PHE A 57 -5.12 -2.29 0.21
CA PHE A 57 -5.85 -1.65 -0.89
C PHE A 57 -7.37 -1.78 -0.78
N PRO A 58 -7.95 -2.96 -0.52
CA PRO A 58 -9.40 -3.08 -0.30
C PRO A 58 -9.87 -2.27 0.91
N VAL A 59 -9.08 -2.25 1.99
CA VAL A 59 -9.41 -1.46 3.18
C VAL A 59 -9.40 0.02 2.88
N LEU A 60 -8.32 0.55 2.29
CA LEU A 60 -8.21 1.97 1.99
C LEU A 60 -9.29 2.42 0.99
N ALA A 61 -9.63 1.60 0.00
CA ALA A 61 -10.73 1.89 -0.93
C ALA A 61 -12.07 2.00 -0.18
N ARG A 62 -12.34 1.11 0.80
CA ARG A 62 -13.56 1.21 1.60
C ARG A 62 -13.54 2.43 2.52
N LEU A 63 -12.40 2.77 3.12
CA LEU A 63 -12.27 3.94 3.99
C LEU A 63 -12.37 5.25 3.22
N ALA A 64 -11.95 5.29 1.96
CA ALA A 64 -12.07 6.46 1.10
C ALA A 64 -13.53 6.93 0.90
N ALA A 65 -14.50 6.02 1.02
CA ALA A 65 -15.93 6.33 0.95
C ALA A 65 -16.49 6.97 2.23
N GLU A 66 -15.74 7.01 3.33
CA GLU A 66 -16.15 7.69 4.54
C GLU A 66 -15.95 9.23 4.36
N PRO A 67 -16.87 10.06 4.88
CA PRO A 67 -16.77 11.49 4.71
C PRO A 67 -15.55 12.10 5.40
N GLY A 68 -15.02 13.18 4.86
CA GLY A 68 -13.90 13.94 5.43
C GLY A 68 -12.67 13.95 4.53
N ASN A 69 -11.66 14.71 4.95
CA ASN A 69 -10.46 15.00 4.17
C ASN A 69 -9.20 14.29 4.68
N MET A 70 -9.35 13.36 5.63
CA MET A 70 -8.23 12.63 6.18
C MET A 70 -7.50 11.84 5.07
N LYS A 71 -6.18 11.96 5.02
CA LYS A 71 -5.33 11.22 4.10
C LYS A 71 -5.29 9.75 4.47
N LEU A 72 -5.13 8.89 3.48
CA LEU A 72 -5.05 7.45 3.64
C LEU A 72 -3.67 6.98 3.20
N ALA A 73 -2.97 6.24 4.05
CA ALA A 73 -1.60 5.83 3.77
C ALA A 73 -1.40 4.33 3.94
N THR A 74 -0.60 3.72 3.05
CA THR A 74 0.04 2.46 3.39
C THR A 74 1.25 2.72 4.30
N SER A 75 1.44 1.93 5.36
CA SER A 75 2.57 2.11 6.28
C SER A 75 3.06 0.76 6.84
N VAL A 76 3.76 0.03 6.00
CA VAL A 76 4.17 0.30 4.61
C VAL A 76 3.76 -0.86 3.72
N LEU A 77 3.54 -0.61 2.42
CA LEU A 77 3.33 -1.66 1.42
C LEU A 77 4.65 -2.40 1.17
N LEU A 78 4.62 -3.73 1.19
CA LEU A 78 5.79 -4.59 0.98
C LEU A 78 6.05 -4.78 -0.52
N LEU A 79 6.56 -3.73 -1.17
CA LEU A 79 6.70 -3.68 -2.63
C LEU A 79 7.52 -4.83 -3.23
N PRO A 80 8.63 -5.32 -2.61
CA PRO A 80 9.41 -6.41 -3.18
C PRO A 80 8.66 -7.75 -3.38
N LEU A 81 7.52 -7.91 -2.69
CA LEU A 81 6.69 -9.10 -2.79
C LEU A 81 5.69 -9.05 -3.95
N LEU A 82 5.47 -7.87 -4.52
CA LEU A 82 4.38 -7.61 -5.46
C LEU A 82 4.87 -7.39 -6.89
N ASN A 83 3.96 -7.57 -7.85
CA ASN A 83 4.23 -7.18 -9.22
C ASN A 83 4.04 -5.66 -9.37
N PRO A 84 5.07 -4.90 -9.81
CA PRO A 84 4.99 -3.45 -9.89
C PRO A 84 3.97 -2.93 -10.91
N VAL A 85 3.65 -3.69 -11.96
CA VAL A 85 2.62 -3.30 -12.93
C VAL A 85 1.24 -3.34 -12.27
N ASP A 86 0.94 -4.43 -11.56
CA ASP A 86 -0.32 -4.57 -10.82
C ASP A 86 -0.45 -3.49 -9.73
N VAL A 87 0.63 -3.25 -8.98
CA VAL A 87 0.64 -2.19 -7.95
C VAL A 87 0.43 -0.81 -8.57
N ALA A 88 1.08 -0.50 -9.70
CA ALA A 88 0.93 0.79 -10.36
C ALA A 88 -0.51 1.07 -10.80
N GLU A 89 -1.18 0.08 -11.39
CA GLU A 89 -2.59 0.18 -11.82
C GLU A 89 -3.55 0.30 -10.63
N GLN A 90 -3.35 -0.50 -9.59
CA GLN A 90 -4.16 -0.43 -8.36
C GLN A 90 -3.98 0.91 -7.62
N VAL A 91 -2.75 1.40 -7.52
CA VAL A 91 -2.45 2.69 -6.89
C VAL A 91 -3.07 3.84 -7.67
N ALA A 92 -2.97 3.84 -9.00
CA ALA A 92 -3.61 4.85 -9.83
C ALA A 92 -5.14 4.85 -9.61
N THR A 93 -5.76 3.67 -9.61
CA THR A 93 -7.19 3.51 -9.34
C THR A 93 -7.57 4.01 -7.95
N LEU A 94 -6.82 3.58 -6.93
CA LEU A 94 -7.09 3.97 -5.54
C LEU A 94 -6.91 5.48 -5.32
N ASP A 95 -5.95 6.10 -5.99
CA ASP A 95 -5.72 7.54 -5.89
C ASP A 95 -6.90 8.37 -6.44
N HIS A 96 -7.57 7.88 -7.50
CA HIS A 96 -8.85 8.45 -7.96
C HIS A 96 -9.98 8.23 -6.96
N ILE A 97 -10.11 7.02 -6.39
CA ILE A 97 -11.12 6.72 -5.37
C ILE A 97 -10.91 7.59 -4.12
N CYS A 98 -9.66 7.85 -3.75
CA CYS A 98 -9.28 8.72 -2.65
C CYS A 98 -9.32 10.22 -2.98
N GLU A 99 -9.59 10.60 -4.24
CA GLU A 99 -9.59 11.99 -4.68
C GLU A 99 -8.28 12.73 -4.34
N GLY A 100 -7.12 12.05 -4.54
CA GLY A 100 -5.80 12.60 -4.25
C GLY A 100 -5.39 12.60 -2.78
N ARG A 101 -6.12 11.93 -1.90
CA ARG A 101 -5.77 11.80 -0.47
C ARG A 101 -4.86 10.60 -0.16
N LEU A 102 -4.44 9.85 -1.19
CA LEU A 102 -3.57 8.69 -1.03
C LEU A 102 -2.12 9.10 -0.76
N ILE A 103 -1.48 8.43 0.20
CA ILE A 103 -0.04 8.43 0.41
C ILE A 103 0.44 6.98 0.28
N LEU A 104 1.39 6.75 -0.59
CA LEU A 104 1.95 5.43 -0.81
C LEU A 104 3.24 5.25 0.01
N GLY A 105 3.11 4.65 1.18
CA GLY A 105 4.25 4.26 1.99
C GLY A 105 4.78 2.89 1.56
N LEU A 106 6.06 2.80 1.26
CA LEU A 106 6.73 1.62 0.72
C LEU A 106 7.83 1.13 1.64
N GLY A 107 7.98 -0.19 1.75
CA GLY A 107 9.01 -0.83 2.55
C GLY A 107 9.50 -2.15 1.97
N LEU A 108 10.60 -2.64 2.53
CA LEU A 108 11.29 -3.84 2.04
C LEU A 108 10.68 -5.14 2.54
N GLY A 109 9.97 -5.11 3.67
CA GLY A 109 9.65 -6.34 4.41
C GLY A 109 10.86 -6.89 5.18
N TYR A 110 10.57 -7.74 6.15
CA TYR A 110 11.63 -8.31 7.02
C TYR A 110 11.38 -9.80 7.36
N ARG A 111 10.29 -10.38 6.88
CA ARG A 111 9.91 -11.76 7.19
C ARG A 111 10.30 -12.70 6.05
N PRO A 112 11.17 -13.70 6.30
CA PRO A 112 11.55 -14.68 5.29
C PRO A 112 10.37 -15.48 4.75
N GLU A 113 9.38 -15.79 5.62
CA GLU A 113 8.19 -16.58 5.26
C GLU A 113 7.33 -15.86 4.20
N GLU A 114 7.25 -14.53 4.28
CA GLU A 114 6.56 -13.72 3.28
C GLU A 114 7.32 -13.79 1.93
N CYS A 115 8.64 -13.64 1.96
CA CYS A 115 9.47 -13.74 0.74
C CYS A 115 9.33 -15.12 0.09
N GLU A 116 9.41 -16.20 0.86
CA GLU A 116 9.27 -17.57 0.36
C GLU A 116 7.90 -17.78 -0.29
N ALA A 117 6.82 -17.37 0.37
CA ALA A 117 5.46 -17.51 -0.12
C ALA A 117 5.22 -16.79 -1.46
N PHE A 118 5.92 -15.69 -1.69
CA PHE A 118 5.83 -14.90 -2.93
C PHE A 118 6.95 -15.21 -3.94
N GLY A 119 7.76 -16.25 -3.71
CA GLY A 119 8.82 -16.65 -4.61
C GLY A 119 9.94 -15.61 -4.78
N THR A 120 10.15 -14.77 -3.76
CA THR A 120 11.22 -13.78 -3.72
C THR A 120 12.27 -14.14 -2.68
N GLN A 121 13.45 -13.52 -2.75
CA GLN A 121 14.54 -13.78 -1.81
C GLN A 121 14.80 -12.56 -0.92
N MET A 122 15.03 -12.79 0.38
CA MET A 122 15.38 -11.74 1.33
C MET A 122 16.57 -10.88 0.90
N SER A 123 17.56 -11.51 0.25
CA SER A 123 18.76 -10.83 -0.27
C SER A 123 18.48 -9.89 -1.44
N GLU A 124 17.39 -10.09 -2.16
CA GLU A 124 17.01 -9.31 -3.36
C GLU A 124 16.06 -8.16 -3.07
N ARG A 125 15.47 -8.12 -1.86
CA ARG A 125 14.35 -7.20 -1.56
C ARG A 125 14.67 -5.72 -1.82
N GLY A 126 15.92 -5.28 -1.54
CA GLY A 126 16.35 -3.91 -1.82
C GLY A 126 16.41 -3.60 -3.33
N ALA A 127 17.04 -4.50 -4.10
CA ALA A 127 17.15 -4.33 -5.55
C ALA A 127 15.77 -4.45 -6.25
N ARG A 128 14.93 -5.41 -5.82
CA ARG A 128 13.55 -5.52 -6.30
C ARG A 128 12.72 -4.27 -6.01
N HIS A 129 12.85 -3.71 -4.79
CA HIS A 129 12.15 -2.49 -4.41
C HIS A 129 12.53 -1.31 -5.29
N SER A 130 13.85 -1.10 -5.51
CA SER A 130 14.34 0.02 -6.32
C SER A 130 13.88 -0.10 -7.77
N GLU A 131 14.01 -1.29 -8.37
CA GLU A 131 13.58 -1.53 -9.74
C GLU A 131 12.05 -1.44 -9.90
N ALA A 132 11.30 -2.00 -8.94
CA ALA A 132 9.84 -1.90 -8.94
C ALA A 132 9.37 -0.46 -8.87
N LEU A 133 9.97 0.36 -8.00
CA LEU A 133 9.62 1.77 -7.86
C LEU A 133 9.94 2.56 -9.14
N GLU A 134 11.10 2.31 -9.75
CA GLU A 134 11.45 2.92 -11.04
C GLU A 134 10.42 2.60 -12.12
N LEU A 135 10.05 1.32 -12.26
CA LEU A 135 9.05 0.90 -13.22
C LEU A 135 7.67 1.54 -12.95
N MET A 136 7.24 1.58 -11.69
CA MET A 136 5.97 2.22 -11.32
C MET A 136 5.98 3.72 -11.68
N GLN A 137 7.07 4.42 -11.41
CA GLN A 137 7.20 5.85 -11.77
C GLN A 137 7.07 6.07 -13.28
N LYS A 138 7.70 5.21 -14.12
CA LYS A 138 7.53 5.24 -15.58
C LYS A 138 6.07 5.01 -15.95
N LEU A 139 5.43 3.98 -15.42
CA LEU A 139 4.02 3.67 -15.68
C LEU A 139 3.07 4.82 -15.31
N TRP A 140 3.42 5.66 -14.35
CA TRP A 140 2.59 6.80 -13.95
C TRP A 140 2.84 8.06 -14.79
N THR A 141 4.00 8.17 -15.46
CA THR A 141 4.44 9.43 -16.09
C THR A 141 4.64 9.34 -17.60
N GLU A 142 4.92 8.16 -18.14
CA GLU A 142 5.20 7.96 -19.57
C GLU A 142 3.97 7.42 -20.31
N ASP A 143 3.84 7.74 -21.61
CA ASP A 143 2.72 7.26 -22.43
C ASP A 143 2.93 5.82 -22.89
N GLU A 144 4.16 5.47 -23.22
CA GLU A 144 4.60 4.13 -23.56
C GLU A 144 5.81 3.77 -22.72
N VAL A 145 5.76 2.62 -22.06
CA VAL A 145 6.82 2.18 -21.14
C VAL A 145 7.57 0.99 -21.71
N ASN A 146 8.89 1.15 -21.78
CA ASN A 146 9.84 0.09 -22.05
C ASN A 146 10.78 -0.03 -20.83
N HIS A 147 10.81 -1.22 -20.23
CA HIS A 147 11.67 -1.52 -19.07
C HIS A 147 12.23 -2.93 -19.19
N HIS A 148 13.55 -3.06 -19.17
CA HIS A 148 14.27 -4.32 -19.26
C HIS A 148 15.27 -4.40 -18.10
N GLY A 149 14.73 -4.62 -16.92
CA GLY A 149 15.51 -4.71 -15.68
C GLY A 149 15.96 -6.12 -15.34
N ARG A 150 16.51 -6.28 -14.17
CA ARG A 150 16.90 -7.59 -13.64
C ARG A 150 15.68 -8.46 -13.27
N PHE A 151 14.64 -7.86 -12.73
CA PHE A 151 13.51 -8.56 -12.14
C PHE A 151 12.22 -8.37 -12.94
N TYR A 152 12.09 -7.25 -13.65
CA TYR A 152 10.85 -6.89 -14.34
C TYR A 152 11.13 -6.51 -15.79
N HIS A 153 10.25 -6.98 -16.69
CA HIS A 153 10.36 -6.72 -18.13
C HIS A 153 9.01 -6.28 -18.67
N VAL A 154 8.99 -5.13 -19.32
CA VAL A 154 7.81 -4.56 -19.96
C VAL A 154 8.24 -3.97 -21.29
N THR A 155 7.50 -4.22 -22.36
CA THR A 155 7.81 -3.69 -23.69
C THR A 155 6.54 -3.11 -24.32
N GLY A 156 6.61 -1.85 -24.75
CA GLY A 156 5.53 -1.16 -25.44
C GLY A 156 4.23 -1.08 -24.63
N ALA A 157 4.32 -0.99 -23.30
CA ALA A 157 3.14 -0.97 -22.44
C ALA A 157 2.55 0.43 -22.32
N HIS A 158 1.23 0.50 -22.43
CA HIS A 158 0.46 1.72 -22.20
C HIS A 158 -0.36 1.57 -20.93
N PRO A 159 -0.09 2.38 -19.87
CA PRO A 159 -0.84 2.29 -18.61
C PRO A 159 -2.33 2.54 -18.83
N THR A 160 -3.18 1.73 -18.18
CA THR A 160 -4.64 1.83 -18.30
C THR A 160 -5.19 3.07 -17.59
N ALA A 161 -4.59 3.41 -16.44
CA ALA A 161 -4.94 4.59 -15.66
C ALA A 161 -3.69 5.27 -15.12
N ARG A 162 -3.76 6.61 -15.02
CA ARG A 162 -2.74 7.41 -14.35
C ARG A 162 -3.26 7.94 -13.03
N PRO A 163 -2.40 8.14 -12.03
CA PRO A 163 -2.82 8.69 -10.74
C PRO A 163 -3.53 10.04 -10.86
N TYR A 164 -4.43 10.29 -9.93
CA TYR A 164 -5.11 11.59 -9.76
C TYR A 164 -4.09 12.68 -9.42
N GLN A 165 -3.20 12.40 -8.47
CA GLN A 165 -2.10 13.28 -8.08
C GLN A 165 -1.01 13.33 -9.17
N LYS A 166 -0.33 14.47 -9.32
CA LYS A 166 0.72 14.67 -10.32
C LYS A 166 2.07 14.98 -9.65
N PRO A 167 3.14 14.33 -10.08
CA PRO A 167 3.24 13.31 -11.13
C PRO A 167 2.66 11.94 -10.70
N TYR A 168 2.55 11.68 -9.39
CA TYR A 168 2.01 10.47 -8.75
C TYR A 168 1.73 10.75 -7.26
N PRO A 169 1.09 9.84 -6.50
CA PRO A 169 0.85 10.00 -5.08
C PRO A 169 2.13 10.28 -4.29
N LYS A 170 1.99 11.02 -3.19
CA LYS A 170 3.11 11.26 -2.27
C LYS A 170 3.68 9.92 -1.81
N LEU A 171 5.00 9.78 -1.92
CA LEU A 171 5.72 8.57 -1.52
C LEU A 171 6.35 8.75 -0.15
N TRP A 172 6.19 7.73 0.72
CA TRP A 172 6.97 7.54 1.93
C TRP A 172 7.84 6.31 1.77
N LEU A 173 9.11 6.41 2.08
CA LEU A 173 10.04 5.28 2.05
C LEU A 173 10.45 4.95 3.48
N ALA A 174 10.25 3.71 3.89
CA ALA A 174 10.72 3.24 5.18
C ALA A 174 12.24 3.05 5.12
N ALA A 175 12.95 3.79 5.96
CA ALA A 175 14.37 3.58 6.21
C ALA A 175 14.54 2.63 7.41
N MET A 176 15.41 1.62 7.26
CA MET A 176 15.85 0.74 8.34
C MET A 176 17.35 0.86 8.51
#